data_e3a01fda6225cb3b395f46ce8dd1fa82
#
_entry.id   e3a01fda6225cb3b395f46ce8dd1fa82
#
_cell.length_a   1.000
_cell.length_b   1.000
_cell.length_c   1.000
_cell.angle_alpha   90.00
_cell.angle_beta   90.00
_cell.angle_gamma   90.00
#
_symmetry.space_group_name_H-M   'P 1'
#
loop_
_entity.id
_entity.type
_entity.pdbx_description
1 polymer ?
#
loop_
_entity_poly.entity_id
_entity_poly.type
_entity_poly.pdbx_seq_one_letter_code
_entity_poly.pdbx_strand_id
1 'polypeptide(L)'
;MSGPRLATALHALVDVLRETQLPLPLEGVEDQRALVASLGHQTQDYLLPRAQRLDAPLLAVVGGSTGAGKSTLVNTLLGTVVTRAGVRRPTTTAPTLICHPLDREWFRSGPVLPHLVRSDEAVADSRALQIVATEELPEGLALLDAPDIDSIDDENRRLSRQLLAAADLWVFVTTAARYADAVAWELLHEAAERDAVVCTVLNRCPPEAAADLTAHLKEMFLARGISAPQVFTIPEQDTPVEGMLPTELGAPLRRWLAELTNGRGRRHAVAVQTLAGAVRHLDPQLRGLATAATQQAEAIAHLREAAASEFRIATNEITRATSDGTMLRGEVLSRWQDLVGTGEFMRGVEQRIAALRDRITGWFTGGKKADEVQGAISDGLSALIIESVTSASDRAATAWARTPWGRVLAAREPTLARPEPGFDQEVAWLVRAWQSDVLSLVENEGRGKRRRARVLALGTNAVGAALIVLVFATTGGLTTAEVGIAGGTSLVAQRLLEGIFGDDAVRRLATRARRELEFRVESLIATHLGRFEERLATLRFDESLPQRLTTAAEALRLASGDAFDALTRPEGF
;
A
#
# COMPACT_ATOMS: atom_id res chain seq x y z
N MET A 1 -19.04 32.83 -1.91
CA MET A 1 -18.58 32.04 -3.08
C MET A 1 -17.50 30.99 -2.75
N SER A 2 -17.09 30.84 -1.50
CA SER A 2 -15.95 29.96 -1.10
C SER A 2 -16.34 28.50 -0.78
N GLY A 3 -17.61 28.22 -0.48
CA GLY A 3 -18.12 26.86 -0.21
C GLY A 3 -17.89 25.82 -1.33
N PRO A 4 -18.07 26.20 -2.62
CA PRO A 4 -17.85 25.26 -3.71
C PRO A 4 -16.43 24.71 -3.84
N ARG A 5 -15.40 25.52 -3.52
CA ARG A 5 -14.00 25.07 -3.56
C ARG A 5 -13.69 24.07 -2.44
N LEU A 6 -14.16 24.34 -1.24
CA LEU A 6 -14.01 23.43 -0.10
C LEU A 6 -14.73 22.10 -0.36
N ALA A 7 -15.97 22.14 -0.87
CA ALA A 7 -16.69 20.94 -1.24
C ALA A 7 -15.97 20.12 -2.32
N THR A 8 -15.37 20.77 -3.33
CA THR A 8 -14.55 20.10 -4.36
C THR A 8 -13.33 19.44 -3.75
N ALA A 9 -12.60 20.11 -2.85
CA ALA A 9 -11.43 19.55 -2.17
C ALA A 9 -11.81 18.36 -1.29
N LEU A 10 -12.94 18.43 -0.59
CA LEU A 10 -13.46 17.32 0.23
C LEU A 10 -13.91 16.12 -0.62
N HIS A 11 -14.51 16.34 -1.80
CA HIS A 11 -14.81 15.25 -2.73
C HIS A 11 -13.53 14.53 -3.19
N ALA A 12 -12.53 15.29 -3.62
CA ALA A 12 -11.25 14.72 -4.04
C ALA A 12 -10.60 13.93 -2.88
N LEU A 13 -10.71 14.41 -1.64
CA LEU A 13 -10.23 13.69 -0.46
C LEU A 13 -10.97 12.37 -0.25
N VAL A 14 -12.30 12.35 -0.39
CA VAL A 14 -13.09 11.10 -0.28
C VAL A 14 -12.60 10.05 -1.28
N ASP A 15 -12.32 10.46 -2.52
CA ASP A 15 -11.84 9.54 -3.55
C ASP A 15 -10.45 8.99 -3.21
N VAL A 16 -9.53 9.85 -2.78
CA VAL A 16 -8.18 9.43 -2.35
C VAL A 16 -8.26 8.46 -1.16
N LEU A 17 -9.07 8.77 -0.13
CA LEU A 17 -9.20 7.91 1.05
C LEU A 17 -9.82 6.55 0.71
N ARG A 18 -10.79 6.51 -0.20
CA ARG A 18 -11.42 5.25 -0.67
C ARG A 18 -10.44 4.33 -1.38
N GLU A 19 -9.52 4.90 -2.14
CA GLU A 19 -8.49 4.18 -2.87
C GLU A 19 -7.24 3.87 -2.03
N THR A 20 -7.13 4.48 -0.85
CA THR A 20 -5.97 4.28 0.03
C THR A 20 -5.90 2.85 0.53
N GLN A 21 -4.83 2.15 0.15
CA GLN A 21 -4.48 0.83 0.63
C GLN A 21 -3.07 0.83 1.22
N LEU A 22 -2.91 0.24 2.40
CA LEU A 22 -1.64 0.06 3.10
C LEU A 22 -1.40 -1.45 3.27
N PRO A 23 -0.93 -2.16 2.22
CA PRO A 23 -0.98 -3.61 2.17
C PRO A 23 0.06 -4.30 3.07
N LEU A 24 1.24 -3.71 3.28
CA LEU A 24 2.29 -4.33 4.08
C LEU A 24 2.03 -4.16 5.58
N PRO A 25 2.32 -5.19 6.39
CA PRO A 25 2.16 -5.16 7.84
C PRO A 25 3.33 -4.42 8.51
N LEU A 26 3.45 -3.12 8.25
CA LEU A 26 4.40 -2.24 8.92
C LEU A 26 3.92 -1.93 10.34
N GLU A 27 4.84 -1.45 11.19
CA GLU A 27 4.50 -1.03 12.54
C GLU A 27 3.43 0.07 12.53
N GLY A 28 2.39 -0.06 13.34
CA GLY A 28 1.28 0.89 13.43
C GLY A 28 0.32 0.89 12.24
N VAL A 29 0.45 -0.03 11.26
CA VAL A 29 -0.38 -0.03 10.04
C VAL A 29 -1.87 -0.22 10.33
N GLU A 30 -2.23 -0.97 11.37
CA GLU A 30 -3.64 -1.19 11.71
C GLU A 30 -4.29 0.11 12.19
N ASP A 31 -3.58 0.92 12.98
CA ASP A 31 -4.03 2.24 13.40
C ASP A 31 -4.20 3.17 12.19
N GLN A 32 -3.27 3.11 11.23
CA GLN A 32 -3.37 3.90 10.00
C GLN A 32 -4.55 3.46 9.12
N ARG A 33 -4.81 2.16 9.01
CA ARG A 33 -6.01 1.63 8.31
C ARG A 33 -7.30 2.08 8.99
N ALA A 34 -7.35 2.02 10.33
CA ALA A 34 -8.49 2.51 11.10
C ALA A 34 -8.67 4.03 10.89
N LEU A 35 -7.58 4.79 10.87
CA LEU A 35 -7.61 6.23 10.59
C LEU A 35 -8.16 6.53 9.19
N VAL A 36 -7.73 5.82 8.14
CA VAL A 36 -8.28 5.97 6.77
C VAL A 36 -9.79 5.79 6.77
N ALA A 37 -10.29 4.73 7.42
CA ALA A 37 -11.73 4.47 7.50
C ALA A 37 -12.47 5.58 8.27
N SER A 38 -11.91 6.03 9.41
CA SER A 38 -12.49 7.10 10.22
C SER A 38 -12.57 8.43 9.47
N LEU A 39 -11.48 8.83 8.79
CA LEU A 39 -11.45 10.05 7.99
C LEU A 39 -12.40 9.98 6.79
N GLY A 40 -12.50 8.82 6.16
CA GLY A 40 -13.46 8.58 5.08
C GLY A 40 -14.90 8.81 5.54
N HIS A 41 -15.29 8.22 6.67
CA HIS A 41 -16.63 8.41 7.26
C HIS A 41 -16.85 9.87 7.68
N GLN A 42 -15.91 10.47 8.41
CA GLN A 42 -16.04 11.86 8.85
C GLN A 42 -16.20 12.83 7.67
N THR A 43 -15.41 12.62 6.62
CA THR A 43 -15.49 13.48 5.43
C THR A 43 -16.80 13.31 4.70
N GLN A 44 -17.28 12.08 4.54
CA GLN A 44 -18.51 11.78 3.81
C GLN A 44 -19.78 12.07 4.61
N ASP A 45 -19.79 11.79 5.91
CA ASP A 45 -20.99 11.86 6.75
C ASP A 45 -21.24 13.27 7.31
N TYR A 46 -20.17 14.07 7.43
CA TYR A 46 -20.27 15.39 8.05
C TYR A 46 -19.67 16.52 7.19
N LEU A 47 -18.35 16.46 6.87
CA LEU A 47 -17.66 17.62 6.31
C LEU A 47 -18.23 18.02 4.95
N LEU A 48 -18.43 17.07 4.07
CA LEU A 48 -18.93 17.30 2.73
C LEU A 48 -20.36 17.81 2.72
N PRO A 49 -21.34 17.19 3.40
CA PRO A 49 -22.69 17.72 3.52
C PRO A 49 -22.73 19.12 4.12
N ARG A 50 -21.94 19.35 5.17
CA ARG A 50 -21.91 20.65 5.85
C ARG A 50 -21.26 21.74 4.99
N ALA A 51 -20.18 21.43 4.26
CA ALA A 51 -19.57 22.38 3.32
C ALA A 51 -20.49 22.77 2.16
N GLN A 52 -21.39 21.87 1.75
CA GLN A 52 -22.38 22.12 0.70
C GLN A 52 -23.56 22.96 1.20
N ARG A 53 -23.95 22.81 2.46
CA ARG A 53 -25.15 23.43 3.05
C ARG A 53 -24.91 23.92 4.49
N LEU A 54 -24.26 25.07 4.62
CA LEU A 54 -24.02 25.70 5.94
C LEU A 54 -25.28 26.17 6.65
N ASP A 55 -26.37 26.38 5.91
CA ASP A 55 -27.68 26.75 6.40
C ASP A 55 -28.54 25.56 6.85
N ALA A 56 -28.08 24.35 6.64
CA ALA A 56 -28.78 23.14 7.07
C ALA A 56 -28.96 23.07 8.59
N PRO A 57 -29.98 22.35 9.08
CA PRO A 57 -30.24 22.20 10.51
C PRO A 57 -28.99 21.69 11.27
N LEU A 58 -28.75 22.24 12.47
CA LEU A 58 -27.69 21.75 13.35
C LEU A 58 -28.05 20.38 13.91
N LEU A 59 -27.09 19.47 13.90
CA LEU A 59 -27.23 18.15 14.51
C LEU A 59 -26.58 18.13 15.89
N ALA A 60 -27.40 18.09 16.93
CA ALA A 60 -26.96 17.90 18.32
C ALA A 60 -27.03 16.42 18.69
N VAL A 61 -25.87 15.78 18.92
CA VAL A 61 -25.80 14.38 19.32
C VAL A 61 -25.76 14.27 20.86
N VAL A 62 -26.69 13.50 21.40
CA VAL A 62 -26.76 13.19 22.83
C VAL A 62 -25.99 11.89 23.07
N GLY A 63 -24.77 12.02 23.60
CA GLY A 63 -23.86 10.91 23.87
C GLY A 63 -23.57 10.77 25.36
N GLY A 64 -23.07 9.60 25.78
CA GLY A 64 -22.70 9.36 27.15
C GLY A 64 -22.74 7.87 27.52
N SER A 65 -22.29 7.56 28.72
CA SER A 65 -22.16 6.18 29.22
C SER A 65 -23.52 5.50 29.39
N THR A 66 -23.49 4.18 29.45
CA THR A 66 -24.65 3.34 29.75
C THR A 66 -25.30 3.75 31.06
N GLY A 67 -26.61 4.01 31.01
CA GLY A 67 -27.39 4.39 32.17
C GLY A 67 -27.19 5.84 32.66
N ALA A 68 -26.50 6.69 31.89
CA ALA A 68 -26.35 8.10 32.22
C ALA A 68 -27.68 8.90 32.12
N GLY A 69 -28.69 8.33 31.43
CA GLY A 69 -30.01 8.95 31.29
C GLY A 69 -30.23 9.75 30.01
N LYS A 70 -29.51 9.40 28.92
CA LYS A 70 -29.59 10.07 27.59
C LYS A 70 -31.01 10.13 27.05
N SER A 71 -31.65 8.97 26.86
CA SER A 71 -33.03 8.89 26.32
C SER A 71 -34.05 9.56 27.25
N THR A 72 -33.85 9.44 28.58
CA THR A 72 -34.67 10.17 29.56
C THR A 72 -34.50 11.68 29.39
N LEU A 73 -33.29 12.18 29.20
CA LEU A 73 -33.03 13.61 28.95
C LEU A 73 -33.67 14.06 27.66
N VAL A 74 -33.54 13.29 26.57
CA VAL A 74 -34.17 13.60 25.27
C VAL A 74 -35.69 13.72 25.42
N ASN A 75 -36.35 12.75 26.05
CA ASN A 75 -37.77 12.78 26.33
C ASN A 75 -38.15 14.02 27.17
N THR A 76 -37.36 14.35 28.19
CA THR A 76 -37.57 15.53 29.06
C THR A 76 -37.45 16.84 28.28
N LEU A 77 -36.50 16.95 27.36
CA LEU A 77 -36.35 18.12 26.48
C LEU A 77 -37.55 18.30 25.56
N LEU A 78 -38.16 17.23 25.11
CA LEU A 78 -39.32 17.22 24.21
C LEU A 78 -40.65 17.34 24.98
N GLY A 79 -40.69 17.01 26.28
CA GLY A 79 -41.92 16.92 27.03
C GLY A 79 -42.84 15.76 26.64
N THR A 80 -42.34 14.84 25.80
CA THR A 80 -43.04 13.65 25.32
C THR A 80 -42.08 12.46 25.22
N VAL A 81 -42.62 11.23 25.36
CA VAL A 81 -41.81 10.00 25.23
C VAL A 81 -41.69 9.64 23.76
N VAL A 82 -40.52 9.92 23.21
CA VAL A 82 -40.15 9.62 21.80
C VAL A 82 -39.17 8.48 21.74
N THR A 83 -38.22 8.40 22.68
CA THR A 83 -37.20 7.33 22.75
C THR A 83 -37.50 6.41 23.94
N ARG A 84 -37.20 5.12 23.76
CA ARG A 84 -37.43 4.12 24.83
C ARG A 84 -36.37 4.28 25.93
N ALA A 85 -36.74 4.84 27.06
CA ALA A 85 -35.97 4.77 28.28
C ALA A 85 -36.36 3.51 29.06
N GLY A 86 -35.41 2.59 29.28
CA GLY A 86 -35.73 1.30 29.94
C GLY A 86 -34.66 0.79 30.89
N VAL A 87 -35.06 -0.04 31.86
CA VAL A 87 -34.16 -0.66 32.83
C VAL A 87 -33.43 -1.90 32.27
N ARG A 88 -33.97 -2.52 31.18
CA ARG A 88 -33.35 -3.68 30.54
C ARG A 88 -32.30 -3.24 29.52
N ARG A 89 -31.10 -3.72 29.63
CA ARG A 89 -29.91 -3.34 28.83
C ARG A 89 -29.61 -4.38 27.75
N PRO A 90 -29.12 -3.97 26.54
CA PRO A 90 -29.07 -2.60 26.01
C PRO A 90 -30.46 -2.10 25.61
N THR A 91 -30.75 -0.83 25.91
CA THR A 91 -32.10 -0.22 25.67
C THR A 91 -32.21 0.45 24.30
N THR A 92 -31.14 1.05 23.79
CA THR A 92 -31.12 1.74 22.51
C THR A 92 -30.16 1.03 21.58
N THR A 93 -30.69 0.25 20.63
CA THR A 93 -29.91 -0.44 19.59
C THR A 93 -29.84 0.36 18.30
N ALA A 94 -30.88 1.13 17.96
CA ALA A 94 -30.92 2.01 16.81
C ALA A 94 -30.91 3.48 17.25
N PRO A 95 -30.10 4.36 16.60
CA PRO A 95 -30.14 5.79 16.86
C PRO A 95 -31.48 6.40 16.45
N THR A 96 -31.98 7.35 17.26
CA THR A 96 -33.21 8.08 16.98
C THR A 96 -32.90 9.55 16.75
N LEU A 97 -33.20 10.05 15.55
CA LEU A 97 -33.08 11.44 15.18
C LEU A 97 -34.44 12.12 15.30
N ILE A 98 -34.49 13.18 16.06
CA ILE A 98 -35.68 13.97 16.29
C ILE A 98 -35.47 15.35 15.68
N CYS A 99 -36.40 15.84 14.86
CA CYS A 99 -36.28 17.13 14.19
C CYS A 99 -37.64 17.85 14.05
N HIS A 100 -37.59 19.12 13.72
CA HIS A 100 -38.82 19.86 13.38
C HIS A 100 -39.41 19.31 12.05
N PRO A 101 -40.74 19.28 11.85
CA PRO A 101 -41.36 18.79 10.62
C PRO A 101 -40.84 19.43 9.34
N LEU A 102 -40.47 20.70 9.35
CA LEU A 102 -39.89 21.43 8.23
C LEU A 102 -38.46 20.95 7.87
N ASP A 103 -37.73 20.40 8.83
CA ASP A 103 -36.36 19.89 8.65
C ASP A 103 -36.33 18.41 8.28
N ARG A 104 -37.48 17.71 8.37
CA ARG A 104 -37.56 16.25 8.17
C ARG A 104 -36.98 15.80 6.83
N GLU A 105 -37.30 16.51 5.75
CA GLU A 105 -36.87 16.16 4.42
C GLU A 105 -35.35 16.22 4.27
N TRP A 106 -34.67 17.14 4.94
CA TRP A 106 -33.22 17.22 4.98
C TRP A 106 -32.59 15.96 5.55
N PHE A 107 -33.15 15.40 6.62
CA PHE A 107 -32.61 14.18 7.26
C PHE A 107 -33.10 12.90 6.58
N ARG A 108 -34.23 12.93 5.88
CA ARG A 108 -34.78 11.77 5.17
C ARG A 108 -34.07 11.49 3.86
N SER A 109 -33.84 12.51 3.05
CA SER A 109 -33.23 12.41 1.72
C SER A 109 -31.83 13.03 1.66
N GLY A 110 -31.39 13.69 2.73
CA GLY A 110 -30.13 14.40 2.81
C GLY A 110 -28.90 13.50 2.98
N PRO A 111 -27.71 14.07 2.74
CA PRO A 111 -26.45 13.33 2.72
C PRO A 111 -25.87 13.02 4.10
N VAL A 112 -26.51 13.45 5.20
CA VAL A 112 -26.00 13.22 6.57
C VAL A 112 -26.18 11.74 6.95
N LEU A 113 -25.12 11.03 7.37
CA LEU A 113 -25.11 9.62 7.74
C LEU A 113 -25.71 8.70 6.64
N PRO A 114 -25.25 8.76 5.39
CA PRO A 114 -25.90 8.14 4.23
C PRO A 114 -25.95 6.62 4.29
N HIS A 115 -25.11 5.99 5.09
CA HIS A 115 -25.02 4.54 5.25
C HIS A 115 -26.07 3.94 6.19
N LEU A 116 -26.78 4.79 6.97
CA LEU A 116 -27.87 4.34 7.83
C LEU A 116 -29.19 4.31 7.07
N VAL A 117 -29.89 3.20 7.16
CA VAL A 117 -31.23 3.03 6.53
C VAL A 117 -32.25 3.88 7.28
N ARG A 118 -32.96 4.77 6.57
CA ARG A 118 -33.99 5.63 7.16
C ARG A 118 -35.26 4.85 7.48
N SER A 119 -35.79 5.05 8.69
CA SER A 119 -37.05 4.47 9.12
C SER A 119 -37.90 5.51 9.85
N ASP A 120 -39.21 5.51 9.59
CA ASP A 120 -40.20 6.31 10.34
C ASP A 120 -40.70 5.52 11.58
N GLU A 121 -40.40 4.23 11.66
CA GLU A 121 -40.82 3.34 12.77
C GLU A 121 -39.58 2.93 13.61
N ALA A 122 -39.84 2.59 14.87
CA ALA A 122 -38.81 2.09 15.75
C ALA A 122 -38.32 0.71 15.28
N VAL A 123 -37.05 0.62 14.89
CA VAL A 123 -36.38 -0.60 14.42
C VAL A 123 -35.29 -0.99 15.40
N ALA A 124 -35.14 -2.27 15.69
CA ALA A 124 -34.08 -2.78 16.53
C ALA A 124 -32.85 -3.22 15.69
N ASP A 125 -32.36 -2.33 14.81
CA ASP A 125 -31.19 -2.57 13.96
C ASP A 125 -30.24 -1.36 14.08
N SER A 126 -29.01 -1.59 14.51
CA SER A 126 -27.96 -0.56 14.63
C SER A 126 -27.64 0.17 13.30
N ARG A 127 -28.01 -0.43 12.16
CA ARG A 127 -27.84 0.16 10.82
C ARG A 127 -29.01 1.03 10.37
N ALA A 128 -30.05 1.13 11.20
CA ALA A 128 -31.21 1.97 10.92
C ALA A 128 -31.14 3.29 11.72
N LEU A 129 -31.59 4.38 11.10
CA LEU A 129 -31.80 5.68 11.73
C LEU A 129 -33.29 5.95 11.76
N GLN A 130 -33.87 5.91 12.96
CA GLN A 130 -35.26 6.29 13.12
C GLN A 130 -35.37 7.82 13.03
N ILE A 131 -36.32 8.36 12.25
CA ILE A 131 -36.58 9.80 12.13
C ILE A 131 -37.97 10.11 12.70
N VAL A 132 -37.96 10.94 13.71
CA VAL A 132 -39.19 11.41 14.38
C VAL A 132 -39.34 12.90 14.18
N ALA A 133 -40.47 13.36 13.66
CA ALA A 133 -40.77 14.77 13.49
C ALA A 133 -41.68 15.27 14.63
N THR A 134 -41.31 16.42 15.24
CA THR A 134 -42.07 17.05 16.32
C THR A 134 -41.92 18.58 16.29
N GLU A 135 -43.00 19.30 16.62
CA GLU A 135 -42.99 20.76 16.75
C GLU A 135 -42.36 21.23 18.08
N GLU A 136 -42.05 20.31 19.00
CA GLU A 136 -41.41 20.62 20.29
C GLU A 136 -39.95 21.07 20.15
N LEU A 137 -39.32 20.78 19.01
CA LEU A 137 -38.00 21.30 18.66
C LEU A 137 -38.10 22.51 17.75
N PRO A 138 -37.24 23.52 17.93
CA PRO A 138 -37.18 24.65 17.01
C PRO A 138 -36.69 24.24 15.63
N GLU A 139 -37.18 24.92 14.59
CA GLU A 139 -36.65 24.79 13.22
C GLU A 139 -35.15 25.05 13.20
N GLY A 140 -34.40 24.19 12.49
CA GLY A 140 -32.95 24.27 12.35
C GLY A 140 -32.16 23.59 13.45
N LEU A 141 -32.81 22.78 14.31
CA LEU A 141 -32.17 21.90 15.29
C LEU A 141 -32.71 20.48 15.16
N ALA A 142 -31.81 19.52 15.14
CA ALA A 142 -32.14 18.12 15.35
C ALA A 142 -31.39 17.58 16.57
N LEU A 143 -32.06 16.72 17.33
CA LEU A 143 -31.44 15.94 18.42
C LEU A 143 -31.28 14.48 17.96
N LEU A 144 -30.12 13.88 18.20
CA LEU A 144 -29.86 12.49 17.93
C LEU A 144 -29.57 11.76 19.25
N ASP A 145 -30.44 10.85 19.65
CA ASP A 145 -30.21 9.95 20.77
C ASP A 145 -29.30 8.80 20.31
N ALA A 146 -28.02 8.87 20.73
CA ALA A 146 -27.00 7.92 20.33
C ALA A 146 -26.94 6.69 21.25
N PRO A 147 -26.54 5.51 20.76
CA PRO A 147 -26.21 4.35 21.58
C PRO A 147 -25.12 4.67 22.62
N ASP A 148 -24.97 3.76 23.60
CA ASP A 148 -24.01 3.92 24.68
C ASP A 148 -22.57 3.88 24.18
N ILE A 149 -21.74 4.85 24.59
CA ILE A 149 -20.32 4.96 24.19
C ILE A 149 -19.43 3.89 24.84
N ASP A 150 -19.84 3.37 26.00
CA ASP A 150 -19.18 2.30 26.77
C ASP A 150 -19.89 0.94 26.60
N SER A 151 -20.64 0.76 25.50
CA SER A 151 -21.30 -0.52 25.19
C SER A 151 -20.30 -1.67 25.13
N ILE A 152 -20.69 -2.84 25.60
CA ILE A 152 -19.91 -4.09 25.44
C ILE A 152 -19.84 -4.48 23.97
N ASP A 153 -20.83 -4.09 23.17
CA ASP A 153 -20.91 -4.33 21.73
C ASP A 153 -20.00 -3.36 20.97
N ASP A 154 -19.03 -3.90 20.24
CA ASP A 154 -18.08 -3.12 19.41
C ASP A 154 -18.78 -2.35 18.28
N GLU A 155 -19.86 -2.88 17.72
CA GLU A 155 -20.63 -2.23 16.68
C GLU A 155 -21.32 -0.96 17.20
N ASN A 156 -21.93 -1.05 18.39
CA ASN A 156 -22.52 0.11 19.04
C ASN A 156 -21.50 1.17 19.42
N ARG A 157 -20.32 0.79 19.92
CA ARG A 157 -19.24 1.74 20.20
C ARG A 157 -18.77 2.47 18.94
N ARG A 158 -18.60 1.72 17.84
CA ARG A 158 -18.20 2.29 16.55
C ARG A 158 -19.27 3.25 16.03
N LEU A 159 -20.54 2.83 16.07
CA LEU A 159 -21.65 3.67 15.66
C LEU A 159 -21.72 4.96 16.49
N SER A 160 -21.62 4.88 17.81
CA SER A 160 -21.64 6.07 18.68
C SER A 160 -20.54 7.06 18.32
N ARG A 161 -19.30 6.60 18.09
CA ARG A 161 -18.18 7.45 17.63
C ARG A 161 -18.48 8.10 16.28
N GLN A 162 -19.05 7.35 15.35
CA GLN A 162 -19.42 7.85 14.03
C GLN A 162 -20.52 8.91 14.11
N LEU A 163 -21.55 8.70 14.93
CA LEU A 163 -22.62 9.68 15.15
C LEU A 163 -22.08 10.98 15.78
N LEU A 164 -21.19 10.83 16.76
CA LEU A 164 -20.51 11.98 17.39
C LEU A 164 -19.61 12.71 16.39
N ALA A 165 -18.98 11.99 15.46
CA ALA A 165 -18.16 12.58 14.40
C ALA A 165 -18.99 13.40 13.39
N ALA A 166 -20.28 13.09 13.24
CA ALA A 166 -21.22 13.79 12.37
C ALA A 166 -21.96 14.97 13.06
N ALA A 167 -21.67 15.24 14.32
CA ALA A 167 -22.38 16.25 15.12
C ALA A 167 -21.81 17.67 14.93
N ASP A 168 -22.68 18.65 14.84
CA ASP A 168 -22.33 20.07 15.00
C ASP A 168 -22.17 20.45 16.47
N LEU A 169 -22.90 19.76 17.34
CA LEU A 169 -22.97 20.01 18.77
C LEU A 169 -23.04 18.71 19.54
N TRP A 170 -22.24 18.58 20.61
CA TRP A 170 -22.29 17.46 21.51
C TRP A 170 -22.99 17.78 22.82
N VAL A 171 -24.02 17.01 23.16
CA VAL A 171 -24.65 17.01 24.47
C VAL A 171 -24.16 15.78 25.23
N PHE A 172 -23.08 15.93 26.00
CA PHE A 172 -22.48 14.87 26.74
C PHE A 172 -23.19 14.64 28.08
N VAL A 173 -23.84 13.49 28.25
CA VAL A 173 -24.56 13.12 29.47
C VAL A 173 -23.73 12.18 30.33
N THR A 174 -23.46 12.61 31.56
CA THR A 174 -22.75 11.81 32.56
C THR A 174 -23.46 11.89 33.92
N THR A 175 -22.98 11.15 34.90
CA THR A 175 -23.50 11.18 36.27
C THR A 175 -22.42 11.62 37.25
N ALA A 176 -22.84 12.08 38.44
CA ALA A 176 -21.89 12.40 39.52
C ALA A 176 -20.95 11.26 39.87
N ALA A 177 -21.34 10.00 39.63
CA ALA A 177 -20.51 8.83 39.90
C ALA A 177 -19.54 8.50 38.73
N ARG A 178 -19.76 9.02 37.51
CA ARG A 178 -19.02 8.62 36.28
C ARG A 178 -18.41 9.76 35.48
N TYR A 179 -18.49 11.00 35.96
CA TYR A 179 -18.00 12.17 35.21
C TYR A 179 -16.50 12.17 34.90
N ALA A 180 -15.73 11.35 35.62
CA ALA A 180 -14.29 11.19 35.44
C ALA A 180 -13.90 9.92 34.62
N ASP A 181 -14.84 9.25 33.95
CA ASP A 181 -14.61 8.06 33.14
C ASP A 181 -13.67 8.35 31.96
N ALA A 182 -12.60 7.54 31.83
CA ALA A 182 -11.56 7.75 30.82
C ALA A 182 -12.09 7.68 29.38
N VAL A 183 -12.98 6.72 29.07
CA VAL A 183 -13.57 6.56 27.73
C VAL A 183 -14.36 7.80 27.32
N ALA A 184 -15.11 8.36 28.26
CA ALA A 184 -15.85 9.59 28.04
C ALA A 184 -14.92 10.78 27.74
N TRP A 185 -13.80 10.87 28.43
CA TRP A 185 -12.82 11.94 28.25
C TRP A 185 -12.04 11.82 26.95
N GLU A 186 -11.78 10.63 26.44
CA GLU A 186 -11.19 10.45 25.09
C GLU A 186 -12.08 11.09 24.01
N LEU A 187 -13.38 10.80 24.04
CA LEU A 187 -14.34 11.38 23.10
C LEU A 187 -14.49 12.89 23.23
N LEU A 188 -14.49 13.41 24.47
CA LEU A 188 -14.53 14.86 24.71
C LEU A 188 -13.25 15.55 24.20
N HIS A 189 -12.11 14.89 24.26
CA HIS A 189 -10.87 15.39 23.70
C HIS A 189 -10.95 15.43 22.16
N GLU A 190 -11.44 14.39 21.51
CA GLU A 190 -11.70 14.37 20.06
C GLU A 190 -12.65 15.51 19.62
N ALA A 191 -13.66 15.84 20.44
CA ALA A 191 -14.55 16.96 20.16
C ALA A 191 -13.84 18.31 20.28
N ALA A 192 -12.98 18.47 21.29
CA ALA A 192 -12.19 19.68 21.49
C ALA A 192 -11.21 19.95 20.35
N GLU A 193 -10.52 18.91 19.89
CA GLU A 193 -9.59 19.00 18.75
C GLU A 193 -10.26 19.48 17.47
N ARG A 194 -11.58 19.23 17.33
CA ARG A 194 -12.40 19.69 16.20
C ARG A 194 -13.13 21.01 16.44
N ASP A 195 -12.86 21.70 17.54
CA ASP A 195 -13.59 22.90 17.97
C ASP A 195 -15.12 22.71 18.00
N ALA A 196 -15.60 21.46 18.19
CA ALA A 196 -17.02 21.19 18.28
C ALA A 196 -17.62 21.88 19.51
N VAL A 197 -18.83 22.40 19.37
CA VAL A 197 -19.54 22.95 20.52
C VAL A 197 -19.97 21.82 21.44
N VAL A 198 -19.48 21.83 22.68
CA VAL A 198 -19.75 20.78 23.68
C VAL A 198 -20.50 21.39 24.85
N CYS A 199 -21.60 20.73 25.25
CA CYS A 199 -22.18 20.96 26.58
C CYS A 199 -22.21 19.63 27.36
N THR A 200 -22.10 19.71 28.66
CA THR A 200 -22.17 18.56 29.57
C THR A 200 -23.39 18.65 30.47
N VAL A 201 -24.10 17.54 30.56
CA VAL A 201 -25.20 17.37 31.51
C VAL A 201 -24.75 16.42 32.61
N LEU A 202 -24.55 16.97 33.81
CA LEU A 202 -24.25 16.21 35.02
C LEU A 202 -25.56 15.76 35.65
N ASN A 203 -25.98 14.56 35.32
CA ASN A 203 -27.24 13.97 35.78
C ASN A 203 -27.04 13.23 37.12
N ARG A 204 -28.13 13.04 37.88
CA ARG A 204 -28.17 12.44 39.22
C ARG A 204 -27.14 13.08 40.13
N CYS A 205 -27.13 14.39 40.15
CA CYS A 205 -26.20 15.16 40.95
C CYS A 205 -26.80 15.44 42.31
N PRO A 206 -26.16 15.06 43.43
CA PRO A 206 -26.60 15.46 44.75
C PRO A 206 -26.62 16.98 44.86
N PRO A 207 -27.73 17.60 45.29
CA PRO A 207 -27.86 19.07 45.34
C PRO A 207 -26.74 19.73 46.14
N GLU A 208 -26.30 19.13 47.23
CA GLU A 208 -25.24 19.64 48.09
C GLU A 208 -23.85 19.63 47.44
N ALA A 209 -23.59 18.70 46.47
CA ALA A 209 -22.33 18.59 45.78
C ALA A 209 -22.32 19.27 44.41
N ALA A 210 -23.45 19.80 43.95
CA ALA A 210 -23.60 20.28 42.60
C ALA A 210 -22.62 21.42 42.21
N ALA A 211 -22.37 22.35 43.11
CA ALA A 211 -21.42 23.44 42.89
C ALA A 211 -19.99 22.97 42.77
N ASP A 212 -19.54 22.09 43.68
CA ASP A 212 -18.19 21.58 43.74
C ASP A 212 -17.89 20.65 42.53
N LEU A 213 -18.82 19.75 42.19
CA LEU A 213 -18.70 18.87 41.03
C LEU A 213 -18.68 19.67 39.72
N THR A 214 -19.49 20.72 39.61
CA THR A 214 -19.49 21.61 38.42
C THR A 214 -18.16 22.36 38.30
N ALA A 215 -17.61 22.88 39.40
CA ALA A 215 -16.34 23.58 39.42
C ALA A 215 -15.20 22.62 39.00
N HIS A 216 -15.13 21.44 39.64
CA HIS A 216 -14.12 20.42 39.31
C HIS A 216 -14.22 19.95 37.87
N LEU A 217 -15.43 19.72 37.35
CA LEU A 217 -15.63 19.33 35.94
C LEU A 217 -15.13 20.41 34.98
N LYS A 218 -15.41 21.70 35.26
CA LYS A 218 -14.88 22.83 34.48
C LYS A 218 -13.35 22.91 34.51
N GLU A 219 -12.73 22.68 35.66
CA GLU A 219 -11.26 22.60 35.78
C GLU A 219 -10.70 21.46 34.95
N MET A 220 -11.32 20.28 34.98
CA MET A 220 -10.93 19.13 34.15
C MET A 220 -11.01 19.44 32.65
N PHE A 221 -12.02 20.19 32.19
CA PHE A 221 -12.15 20.64 30.81
C PHE A 221 -11.02 21.60 30.43
N LEU A 222 -10.78 22.62 31.26
CA LEU A 222 -9.72 23.61 31.01
C LEU A 222 -8.33 22.96 30.97
N ALA A 223 -8.06 22.01 31.90
CA ALA A 223 -6.80 21.26 31.93
C ALA A 223 -6.54 20.45 30.65
N ARG A 224 -7.59 20.15 29.86
CA ARG A 224 -7.53 19.40 28.60
C ARG A 224 -7.76 20.28 27.36
N GLY A 225 -7.69 21.62 27.51
CA GLY A 225 -7.80 22.56 26.40
C GLY A 225 -9.22 22.81 25.89
N ILE A 226 -10.25 22.32 26.59
CA ILE A 226 -11.65 22.57 26.24
C ILE A 226 -12.07 23.91 26.86
N SER A 227 -12.24 24.94 26.00
CA SER A 227 -12.57 26.28 26.44
C SER A 227 -14.06 26.42 26.73
N ALA A 228 -14.42 27.16 27.82
CA ALA A 228 -15.76 27.59 28.16
C ALA A 228 -16.89 26.52 28.08
N PRO A 229 -16.70 25.32 28.71
CA PRO A 229 -17.74 24.29 28.64
C PRO A 229 -19.02 24.74 29.33
N GLN A 230 -20.15 24.55 28.65
CA GLN A 230 -21.46 24.68 29.30
C GLN A 230 -21.73 23.42 30.13
N VAL A 231 -22.02 23.58 31.41
CA VAL A 231 -22.36 22.49 32.32
C VAL A 231 -23.73 22.71 32.91
N PHE A 232 -24.63 21.77 32.69
CA PHE A 232 -25.96 21.74 33.25
C PHE A 232 -26.04 20.63 34.30
N THR A 233 -26.62 20.91 35.47
CA THR A 233 -26.79 19.91 36.52
C THR A 233 -28.27 19.54 36.64
N ILE A 234 -28.52 18.22 36.72
CA ILE A 234 -29.85 17.67 37.00
C ILE A 234 -29.77 16.93 38.32
N PRO A 235 -30.51 17.32 39.35
CA PRO A 235 -30.50 16.69 40.65
C PRO A 235 -30.99 15.24 40.55
N GLU A 236 -30.54 14.40 41.48
CA GLU A 236 -31.06 13.06 41.62
C GLU A 236 -32.56 13.10 41.94
N GLN A 237 -33.32 12.34 41.20
CA GLN A 237 -34.76 12.23 41.32
C GLN A 237 -35.16 10.79 41.60
N ASP A 238 -36.22 10.60 42.31
CA ASP A 238 -36.91 9.31 42.37
C ASP A 238 -37.34 8.89 40.96
N THR A 239 -37.57 7.59 40.76
CA THR A 239 -37.79 6.97 39.46
C THR A 239 -38.58 7.86 38.46
N PRO A 240 -38.03 8.10 37.27
CA PRO A 240 -38.70 8.93 36.27
C PRO A 240 -40.11 8.39 35.98
N VAL A 241 -41.12 9.24 36.07
CA VAL A 241 -42.49 8.88 35.69
C VAL A 241 -42.51 8.75 34.16
N GLU A 242 -42.89 7.60 33.64
CA GLU A 242 -43.04 7.36 32.20
C GLU A 242 -41.75 7.59 31.36
N GLY A 243 -40.55 7.50 31.92
CA GLY A 243 -39.28 7.66 31.18
C GLY A 243 -38.89 9.13 30.94
N MET A 244 -39.45 10.08 31.66
CA MET A 244 -39.13 11.50 31.63
C MET A 244 -38.89 12.05 33.05
N LEU A 245 -38.08 13.09 33.13
CA LEU A 245 -37.96 13.94 34.32
C LEU A 245 -38.95 15.10 34.23
N PRO A 246 -39.23 15.80 35.37
CA PRO A 246 -39.95 17.06 35.33
C PRO A 246 -39.36 18.03 34.29
N THR A 247 -40.20 18.61 33.44
CA THR A 247 -39.76 19.43 32.29
C THR A 247 -38.96 20.66 32.69
N GLU A 248 -39.16 21.14 33.92
CA GLU A 248 -38.44 22.27 34.51
C GLU A 248 -36.93 21.99 34.65
N LEU A 249 -36.57 20.74 34.88
CA LEU A 249 -35.16 20.33 35.01
C LEU A 249 -34.42 20.36 33.67
N GLY A 250 -35.12 20.15 32.55
CA GLY A 250 -34.59 20.28 31.20
C GLY A 250 -34.62 21.70 30.64
N ALA A 251 -35.37 22.62 31.28
CA ALA A 251 -35.60 23.97 30.76
C ALA A 251 -34.32 24.80 30.54
N PRO A 252 -33.28 24.77 31.40
CA PRO A 252 -32.02 25.49 31.15
C PRO A 252 -31.31 25.03 29.89
N LEU A 253 -31.21 23.74 29.68
CA LEU A 253 -30.59 23.14 28.50
C LEU A 253 -31.43 23.44 27.24
N ARG A 254 -32.75 23.27 27.32
CA ARG A 254 -33.67 23.60 26.21
C ARG A 254 -33.53 25.05 25.78
N ARG A 255 -33.44 25.99 26.71
CA ARG A 255 -33.25 27.42 26.42
C ARG A 255 -31.91 27.65 25.71
N TRP A 256 -30.84 27.07 26.19
CA TRP A 256 -29.51 27.20 25.59
C TRP A 256 -29.48 26.64 24.16
N LEU A 257 -30.07 25.47 23.92
CA LEU A 257 -30.18 24.87 22.58
C LEU A 257 -31.00 25.77 21.64
N ALA A 258 -32.11 26.33 22.13
CA ALA A 258 -32.91 27.27 21.35
C ALA A 258 -32.16 28.57 21.03
N GLU A 259 -31.32 29.07 21.95
CA GLU A 259 -30.48 30.25 21.72
C GLU A 259 -29.44 30.03 20.63
N LEU A 260 -28.86 28.84 20.54
CA LEU A 260 -27.90 28.48 19.48
C LEU A 260 -28.55 28.45 18.09
N THR A 261 -29.85 28.15 18.02
CA THR A 261 -30.60 28.07 16.77
C THR A 261 -31.42 29.32 16.47
N ASN A 262 -31.49 30.27 17.42
CA ASN A 262 -32.28 31.50 17.27
C ASN A 262 -31.62 32.45 16.23
N GLY A 263 -32.21 32.42 15.03
CA GLY A 263 -31.74 33.18 13.88
C GLY A 263 -30.66 32.46 13.03
N ARG A 264 -30.74 32.68 11.73
CA ARG A 264 -29.84 32.06 10.74
C ARG A 264 -28.35 32.35 11.01
N GLY A 265 -28.02 33.53 11.50
CA GLY A 265 -26.64 33.94 11.77
C GLY A 265 -25.95 33.12 12.86
N ARG A 266 -26.64 32.79 13.97
CA ARG A 266 -26.06 31.97 15.04
C ARG A 266 -25.87 30.53 14.63
N ARG A 267 -26.84 29.92 13.95
CA ARG A 267 -26.70 28.56 13.38
C ARG A 267 -25.53 28.50 12.44
N HIS A 268 -25.41 29.46 11.54
CA HIS A 268 -24.30 29.55 10.59
C HIS A 268 -22.95 29.68 11.31
N ALA A 269 -22.85 30.50 12.35
CA ALA A 269 -21.61 30.64 13.12
C ALA A 269 -21.16 29.32 13.78
N VAL A 270 -22.10 28.57 14.40
CA VAL A 270 -21.82 27.24 14.97
C VAL A 270 -21.35 26.26 13.90
N ALA A 271 -22.07 26.17 12.77
CA ALA A 271 -21.73 25.29 11.68
C ALA A 271 -20.33 25.61 11.09
N VAL A 272 -20.02 26.90 10.90
CA VAL A 272 -18.71 27.34 10.40
C VAL A 272 -17.60 27.04 11.41
N GLN A 273 -17.80 27.32 12.69
CA GLN A 273 -16.81 27.03 13.73
C GLN A 273 -16.45 25.55 13.76
N THR A 274 -17.45 24.67 13.83
CA THR A 274 -17.23 23.21 13.90
C THR A 274 -16.63 22.66 12.61
N LEU A 275 -17.09 23.15 11.45
CA LEU A 275 -16.51 22.75 10.16
C LEU A 275 -15.05 23.19 10.05
N ALA A 276 -14.73 24.42 10.45
CA ALA A 276 -13.36 24.94 10.41
C ALA A 276 -12.42 24.18 11.32
N GLY A 277 -12.85 23.86 12.54
CA GLY A 277 -12.10 23.05 13.48
C GLY A 277 -11.84 21.66 12.95
N ALA A 278 -12.89 21.00 12.46
CA ALA A 278 -12.79 19.66 11.89
C ALA A 278 -11.84 19.60 10.67
N VAL A 279 -11.91 20.59 9.77
CA VAL A 279 -10.98 20.65 8.61
C VAL A 279 -9.54 20.92 9.04
N ARG A 280 -9.31 21.77 10.04
CA ARG A 280 -7.96 21.98 10.59
C ARG A 280 -7.36 20.70 11.19
N HIS A 281 -8.19 19.91 11.85
CA HIS A 281 -7.77 18.65 12.46
C HIS A 281 -7.40 17.57 11.42
N LEU A 282 -7.93 17.63 10.19
CA LEU A 282 -7.57 16.70 9.11
C LEU A 282 -6.12 16.85 8.64
N ASP A 283 -5.56 18.06 8.61
CA ASP A 283 -4.22 18.30 8.01
C ASP A 283 -3.11 17.43 8.64
N PRO A 284 -2.92 17.40 9.97
CA PRO A 284 -1.89 16.56 10.58
C PRO A 284 -2.15 15.07 10.36
N GLN A 285 -3.41 14.64 10.34
CA GLN A 285 -3.78 13.25 10.12
C GLN A 285 -3.49 12.80 8.68
N LEU A 286 -3.81 13.63 7.68
CA LEU A 286 -3.49 13.37 6.27
C LEU A 286 -1.98 13.34 6.02
N ARG A 287 -1.20 14.20 6.68
CA ARG A 287 0.26 14.15 6.63
C ARG A 287 0.80 12.87 7.26
N GLY A 288 0.22 12.42 8.37
CA GLY A 288 0.54 11.12 8.97
C GLY A 288 0.29 9.96 8.02
N LEU A 289 -0.87 9.96 7.33
CA LEU A 289 -1.19 8.96 6.30
C LEU A 289 -0.25 9.03 5.09
N ALA A 290 0.12 10.24 4.64
CA ALA A 290 1.09 10.40 3.55
C ALA A 290 2.46 9.83 3.93
N THR A 291 2.89 10.03 5.19
CA THR A 291 4.11 9.42 5.72
C THR A 291 4.01 7.90 5.76
N ALA A 292 2.90 7.35 6.24
CA ALA A 292 2.67 5.90 6.24
C ALA A 292 2.66 5.31 4.83
N ALA A 293 2.04 6.00 3.86
CA ALA A 293 2.05 5.60 2.45
C ALA A 293 3.48 5.65 1.86
N THR A 294 4.30 6.65 2.23
CA THR A 294 5.72 6.73 1.84
C THR A 294 6.49 5.53 2.38
N GLN A 295 6.30 5.17 3.64
CA GLN A 295 6.93 3.99 4.24
C GLN A 295 6.54 2.69 3.54
N GLN A 296 5.29 2.56 3.09
CA GLN A 296 4.83 1.43 2.27
C GLN A 296 5.58 1.39 0.93
N ALA A 297 5.68 2.53 0.23
CA ALA A 297 6.40 2.63 -1.04
C ALA A 297 7.88 2.26 -0.89
N GLU A 298 8.55 2.78 0.14
CA GLU A 298 9.95 2.50 0.44
C GLU A 298 10.16 1.01 0.78
N ALA A 299 9.26 0.40 1.55
CA ALA A 299 9.33 -1.01 1.88
C ALA A 299 9.15 -1.90 0.64
N ILE A 300 8.24 -1.56 -0.27
CA ILE A 300 8.05 -2.26 -1.55
C ILE A 300 9.28 -2.09 -2.44
N ALA A 301 9.83 -0.87 -2.55
CA ALA A 301 11.04 -0.60 -3.31
C ALA A 301 12.26 -1.36 -2.75
N HIS A 302 12.37 -1.46 -1.43
CA HIS A 302 13.42 -2.26 -0.78
C HIS A 302 13.31 -3.74 -1.13
N LEU A 303 12.13 -4.34 -1.11
CA LEU A 303 11.93 -5.73 -1.51
C LEU A 303 12.27 -5.95 -2.99
N ARG A 304 11.86 -5.04 -3.87
CA ARG A 304 12.18 -5.06 -5.30
C ARG A 304 13.69 -5.05 -5.53
N GLU A 305 14.39 -4.10 -4.93
CA GLU A 305 15.85 -3.99 -5.07
C GLU A 305 16.60 -5.17 -4.46
N ALA A 306 16.12 -5.69 -3.33
CA ALA A 306 16.70 -6.88 -2.72
C ALA A 306 16.67 -8.09 -3.66
N ALA A 307 15.54 -8.32 -4.34
CA ALA A 307 15.44 -9.38 -5.36
C ALA A 307 16.32 -9.06 -6.58
N ALA A 308 16.20 -7.87 -7.15
CA ALA A 308 16.95 -7.45 -8.33
C ALA A 308 18.47 -7.53 -8.12
N SER A 309 18.96 -7.20 -6.93
CA SER A 309 20.38 -7.31 -6.57
C SER A 309 20.91 -8.75 -6.66
N GLU A 310 20.14 -9.73 -6.17
CA GLU A 310 20.57 -11.13 -6.19
C GLU A 310 20.60 -11.70 -7.61
N PHE A 311 19.61 -11.38 -8.43
CA PHE A 311 19.61 -11.78 -9.84
C PHE A 311 20.67 -11.07 -10.67
N ARG A 312 21.03 -9.83 -10.34
CA ARG A 312 22.16 -9.11 -10.95
C ARG A 312 23.49 -9.77 -10.60
N ILE A 313 23.66 -10.27 -9.37
CA ILE A 313 24.82 -11.06 -8.97
C ILE A 313 24.91 -12.32 -9.83
N ALA A 314 23.81 -13.06 -10.00
CA ALA A 314 23.78 -14.27 -10.85
C ALA A 314 24.14 -13.96 -12.31
N THR A 315 23.61 -12.87 -12.88
CA THR A 315 23.98 -12.41 -14.23
C THR A 315 25.50 -12.17 -14.34
N ASN A 316 26.07 -11.47 -13.37
CA ASN A 316 27.49 -11.17 -13.35
C ASN A 316 28.36 -12.44 -13.19
N GLU A 317 27.93 -13.39 -12.37
CA GLU A 317 28.61 -14.69 -12.18
C GLU A 317 28.63 -15.48 -13.49
N ILE A 318 27.48 -15.60 -14.18
CA ILE A 318 27.41 -16.31 -15.46
C ILE A 318 28.24 -15.59 -16.53
N THR A 319 28.11 -14.26 -16.64
CA THR A 319 28.87 -13.45 -17.62
C THR A 319 30.38 -13.59 -17.38
N ARG A 320 30.83 -13.57 -16.14
CA ARG A 320 32.22 -13.73 -15.77
C ARG A 320 32.72 -15.13 -16.13
N ALA A 321 32.04 -16.18 -15.69
CA ALA A 321 32.45 -17.58 -15.94
C ALA A 321 32.49 -17.91 -17.45
N THR A 322 31.58 -17.30 -18.23
CA THR A 322 31.55 -17.46 -19.71
C THR A 322 32.57 -16.59 -20.44
N SER A 323 33.26 -15.65 -19.77
CA SER A 323 34.25 -14.77 -20.40
C SER A 323 35.69 -14.96 -19.93
N ASP A 324 35.92 -15.52 -18.74
CA ASP A 324 37.27 -15.63 -18.13
C ASP A 324 37.97 -16.97 -18.36
N GLY A 325 37.39 -17.85 -19.17
CA GLY A 325 37.92 -19.19 -19.46
C GLY A 325 37.63 -20.24 -18.39
N THR A 326 36.89 -19.90 -17.32
CA THR A 326 36.51 -20.86 -16.26
C THR A 326 35.74 -22.05 -16.83
N MET A 327 34.84 -21.79 -17.79
CA MET A 327 34.07 -22.84 -18.49
C MET A 327 34.89 -23.81 -19.31
N LEU A 328 36.16 -23.49 -19.63
CA LEU A 328 37.07 -24.34 -20.41
C LEU A 328 37.93 -25.22 -19.53
N ARG A 329 37.69 -25.30 -18.22
CA ARG A 329 38.45 -26.16 -17.28
C ARG A 329 37.82 -27.55 -17.16
N GLY A 330 38.56 -28.48 -16.58
CA GLY A 330 38.08 -29.84 -16.28
C GLY A 330 37.73 -30.64 -17.52
N GLU A 331 36.53 -31.16 -17.60
CA GLU A 331 36.09 -32.08 -18.66
C GLU A 331 36.11 -31.44 -20.05
N VAL A 332 35.70 -30.18 -20.17
CA VAL A 332 35.71 -29.44 -21.44
C VAL A 332 37.14 -29.37 -22.01
N LEU A 333 38.12 -29.05 -21.16
CA LEU A 333 39.53 -29.01 -21.56
C LEU A 333 40.03 -30.38 -22.00
N SER A 334 39.71 -31.43 -21.26
CA SER A 334 40.09 -32.81 -21.60
C SER A 334 39.50 -33.23 -22.95
N ARG A 335 38.19 -33.06 -23.16
CA ARG A 335 37.50 -33.38 -24.41
C ARG A 335 38.03 -32.59 -25.61
N TRP A 336 38.36 -31.31 -25.38
CA TRP A 336 38.98 -30.48 -26.41
C TRP A 336 40.37 -30.94 -26.77
N GLN A 337 41.20 -31.33 -25.79
CA GLN A 337 42.53 -31.90 -26.02
C GLN A 337 42.45 -33.24 -26.79
N ASP A 338 41.46 -34.07 -26.49
CA ASP A 338 41.18 -35.30 -27.23
C ASP A 338 40.75 -35.05 -28.68
N LEU A 339 40.02 -33.95 -28.93
CA LEU A 339 39.64 -33.55 -30.28
C LEU A 339 40.83 -33.04 -31.10
N VAL A 340 41.67 -32.20 -30.47
CA VAL A 340 42.80 -31.53 -31.15
C VAL A 340 44.07 -32.41 -31.18
N GLY A 341 44.19 -33.41 -30.29
CA GLY A 341 45.35 -34.28 -30.13
C GLY A 341 46.38 -33.74 -29.13
N THR A 342 47.01 -34.65 -28.37
CA THR A 342 47.98 -34.30 -27.32
C THR A 342 49.37 -34.00 -27.86
N GLY A 343 49.94 -32.82 -27.56
CA GLY A 343 51.40 -32.54 -27.50
C GLY A 343 52.21 -32.47 -28.77
N GLU A 344 52.00 -33.27 -29.80
CA GLU A 344 52.73 -33.20 -31.05
C GLU A 344 52.26 -32.06 -31.98
N PHE A 345 50.98 -31.70 -31.91
CA PHE A 345 50.40 -30.60 -32.65
C PHE A 345 50.98 -29.24 -32.22
N MET A 346 51.18 -29.03 -30.93
CA MET A 346 51.74 -27.77 -30.37
C MET A 346 53.20 -27.55 -30.77
N ARG A 347 53.98 -28.58 -30.92
CA ARG A 347 55.37 -28.49 -31.35
C ARG A 347 55.54 -28.32 -32.86
N GLY A 348 54.49 -28.67 -33.63
CA GLY A 348 54.51 -28.57 -35.08
C GLY A 348 53.94 -27.30 -35.67
N VAL A 349 53.11 -26.55 -34.88
CA VAL A 349 52.37 -25.36 -35.32
C VAL A 349 53.32 -24.19 -35.62
N GLU A 350 54.37 -23.97 -34.84
CA GLU A 350 55.33 -22.90 -35.07
C GLU A 350 56.20 -23.09 -36.32
N GLN A 351 56.47 -24.33 -36.70
CA GLN A 351 57.38 -24.63 -37.83
C GLN A 351 56.66 -24.91 -39.17
N ARG A 352 55.32 -25.08 -39.21
CA ARG A 352 54.61 -25.60 -40.39
C ARG A 352 53.36 -24.84 -40.83
N ILE A 353 53.16 -23.60 -40.46
CA ILE A 353 51.97 -22.79 -40.87
C ILE A 353 51.81 -22.75 -42.39
N ALA A 354 52.90 -22.82 -43.18
CA ALA A 354 52.84 -22.85 -44.64
C ALA A 354 52.42 -24.22 -45.21
N ALA A 355 52.72 -25.33 -44.54
CA ALA A 355 52.41 -26.70 -45.01
C ALA A 355 51.02 -27.20 -44.53
N LEU A 356 50.41 -26.51 -43.59
CA LEU A 356 49.08 -26.85 -43.04
C LEU A 356 47.96 -26.64 -44.08
N ARG A 357 48.21 -25.81 -45.11
CA ARG A 357 47.25 -25.47 -46.13
C ARG A 357 46.73 -26.68 -46.94
N ASP A 358 47.54 -27.72 -47.09
CA ASP A 358 47.21 -28.87 -47.95
C ASP A 358 46.92 -30.17 -47.17
N ARG A 359 47.15 -30.26 -45.85
CA ARG A 359 47.01 -31.48 -45.03
C ARG A 359 45.91 -31.48 -43.97
N ILE A 360 45.13 -30.43 -43.85
CA ILE A 360 44.04 -30.31 -42.86
C ILE A 360 42.91 -31.32 -43.12
N THR A 361 42.75 -31.77 -44.36
CA THR A 361 41.63 -32.62 -44.81
C THR A 361 41.65 -34.06 -44.31
N GLY A 362 42.72 -34.52 -43.69
CA GLY A 362 42.85 -35.94 -43.24
C GLY A 362 42.73 -36.16 -41.72
N TRP A 363 42.70 -35.10 -40.90
CA TRP A 363 42.86 -35.21 -39.45
C TRP A 363 41.54 -35.09 -38.65
N PHE A 364 40.51 -34.48 -39.20
CA PHE A 364 39.23 -34.30 -38.52
C PHE A 364 38.16 -35.31 -38.97
N THR A 365 38.42 -36.61 -38.83
CA THR A 365 37.41 -37.67 -39.03
C THR A 365 36.57 -37.94 -37.78
N GLY A 366 36.48 -36.97 -36.85
CA GLY A 366 35.87 -37.19 -35.53
C GLY A 366 34.62 -36.37 -35.26
N GLY A 367 33.55 -36.50 -36.08
CA GLY A 367 32.26 -35.90 -35.74
C GLY A 367 31.82 -36.20 -34.30
N LYS A 368 32.01 -37.44 -33.83
CA LYS A 368 31.72 -37.85 -32.44
C LYS A 368 32.50 -37.06 -31.38
N LYS A 369 33.79 -36.79 -31.60
CA LYS A 369 34.60 -36.02 -30.63
C LYS A 369 34.22 -34.55 -30.55
N ALA A 370 33.79 -33.94 -31.65
CA ALA A 370 33.26 -32.58 -31.66
C ALA A 370 31.93 -32.50 -30.91
N ASP A 371 31.06 -33.51 -31.07
CA ASP A 371 29.78 -33.60 -30.35
C ASP A 371 30.03 -33.83 -28.84
N GLU A 372 31.05 -34.57 -28.45
CA GLU A 372 31.45 -34.75 -27.03
C GLU A 372 31.94 -33.45 -26.40
N VAL A 373 32.70 -32.61 -27.12
CA VAL A 373 33.09 -31.27 -26.63
C VAL A 373 31.90 -30.36 -26.47
N GLN A 374 30.99 -30.33 -27.46
CA GLN A 374 29.77 -29.55 -27.40
C GLN A 374 28.86 -30.02 -26.25
N GLY A 375 28.77 -31.33 -26.01
CA GLY A 375 28.03 -31.91 -24.88
C GLY A 375 28.60 -31.45 -23.54
N ALA A 376 29.91 -31.59 -23.32
CA ALA A 376 30.55 -31.17 -22.07
C ALA A 376 30.38 -29.66 -21.79
N ILE A 377 30.45 -28.82 -22.84
CA ILE A 377 30.16 -27.37 -22.71
C ILE A 377 28.70 -27.13 -22.38
N SER A 378 27.78 -27.84 -23.05
CA SER A 378 26.34 -27.73 -22.79
C SER A 378 26.02 -28.07 -21.34
N ASP A 379 26.55 -29.17 -20.83
CA ASP A 379 26.32 -29.65 -19.47
C ASP A 379 26.89 -28.66 -18.43
N GLY A 380 28.14 -28.20 -18.65
CA GLY A 380 28.77 -27.21 -17.78
C GLY A 380 28.05 -25.86 -17.75
N LEU A 381 27.64 -25.34 -18.92
CA LEU A 381 26.90 -24.09 -19.02
C LEU A 381 25.49 -24.21 -18.41
N SER A 382 24.82 -25.33 -18.66
CA SER A 382 23.51 -25.58 -18.06
C SER A 382 23.62 -25.67 -16.53
N ALA A 383 24.61 -26.40 -16.00
CA ALA A 383 24.82 -26.49 -14.55
C ALA A 383 25.11 -25.13 -13.93
N LEU A 384 25.95 -24.29 -14.55
CA LEU A 384 26.24 -22.93 -14.10
C LEU A 384 24.99 -22.06 -14.04
N ILE A 385 24.19 -22.07 -15.11
CA ILE A 385 22.95 -21.26 -15.16
C ILE A 385 21.96 -21.73 -14.10
N ILE A 386 21.74 -23.04 -13.98
CA ILE A 386 20.84 -23.66 -13.00
C ILE A 386 21.27 -23.29 -11.58
N GLU A 387 22.53 -23.45 -11.25
CA GLU A 387 23.09 -23.14 -9.93
C GLU A 387 22.96 -21.66 -9.61
N SER A 388 23.36 -20.77 -10.53
CA SER A 388 23.32 -19.31 -10.32
C SER A 388 21.90 -18.81 -10.13
N VAL A 389 20.93 -19.24 -10.95
CA VAL A 389 19.53 -18.80 -10.84
C VAL A 389 18.85 -19.39 -9.60
N THR A 390 19.12 -20.67 -9.28
CA THR A 390 18.58 -21.32 -8.07
C THR A 390 19.10 -20.62 -6.81
N SER A 391 20.39 -20.34 -6.75
CA SER A 391 21.01 -19.60 -5.64
C SER A 391 20.47 -18.17 -5.54
N ALA A 392 20.26 -17.47 -6.66
CA ALA A 392 19.69 -16.12 -6.67
C ALA A 392 18.26 -16.13 -6.14
N SER A 393 17.42 -17.09 -6.56
CA SER A 393 16.05 -17.25 -6.08
C SER A 393 15.98 -17.48 -4.57
N ASP A 394 16.83 -18.37 -4.05
CA ASP A 394 16.91 -18.68 -2.61
C ASP A 394 17.40 -17.46 -1.81
N ARG A 395 18.47 -16.79 -2.26
CA ARG A 395 19.00 -15.58 -1.62
C ARG A 395 17.99 -14.43 -1.65
N ALA A 396 17.28 -14.22 -2.76
CA ALA A 396 16.25 -13.19 -2.88
C ALA A 396 15.08 -13.45 -1.90
N ALA A 397 14.58 -14.68 -1.84
CA ALA A 397 13.54 -15.07 -0.88
C ALA A 397 14.02 -14.93 0.57
N THR A 398 15.26 -15.30 0.86
CA THR A 398 15.91 -15.12 2.16
C THR A 398 16.06 -13.65 2.51
N ALA A 399 16.44 -12.79 1.57
CA ALA A 399 16.56 -11.34 1.77
C ALA A 399 15.19 -10.74 2.12
N TRP A 400 14.12 -11.16 1.45
CA TRP A 400 12.75 -10.77 1.81
C TRP A 400 12.41 -11.21 3.24
N ALA A 401 12.70 -12.46 3.61
CA ALA A 401 12.37 -13.01 4.93
C ALA A 401 13.11 -12.34 6.11
N ARG A 402 14.15 -11.55 5.85
CA ARG A 402 14.86 -10.75 6.87
C ARG A 402 14.02 -9.60 7.42
N THR A 403 13.08 -9.09 6.64
CA THR A 403 12.16 -8.04 7.09
C THR A 403 10.84 -8.66 7.58
N PRO A 404 10.17 -8.09 8.62
CA PRO A 404 8.90 -8.62 9.11
C PRO A 404 7.83 -8.70 8.00
N TRP A 405 7.72 -7.65 7.19
CA TRP A 405 6.73 -7.56 6.11
C TRP A 405 7.07 -8.46 4.92
N GLY A 406 8.33 -8.56 4.53
CA GLY A 406 8.76 -9.45 3.46
C GLY A 406 8.65 -10.92 3.83
N ARG A 407 8.83 -11.27 5.11
CA ARG A 407 8.61 -12.63 5.63
C ARG A 407 7.18 -13.10 5.41
N VAL A 408 6.19 -12.21 5.61
CA VAL A 408 4.77 -12.53 5.37
C VAL A 408 4.53 -12.82 3.90
N LEU A 409 5.16 -12.07 2.99
CA LEU A 409 5.04 -12.28 1.54
C LEU A 409 5.74 -13.57 1.10
N ALA A 410 6.97 -13.81 1.55
CA ALA A 410 7.73 -15.02 1.23
C ALA A 410 7.03 -16.29 1.76
N ALA A 411 6.44 -16.23 2.97
CA ALA A 411 5.71 -17.35 3.54
C ALA A 411 4.42 -17.69 2.77
N ARG A 412 3.79 -16.71 2.12
CA ARG A 412 2.61 -16.92 1.28
C ARG A 412 2.94 -17.54 -0.08
N GLU A 413 4.18 -17.42 -0.55
CA GLU A 413 4.64 -17.93 -1.83
C GLU A 413 6.01 -18.60 -1.69
N PRO A 414 6.08 -19.79 -1.04
CA PRO A 414 7.35 -20.50 -0.80
C PRO A 414 8.06 -20.91 -2.09
N THR A 415 7.33 -20.99 -3.20
CA THR A 415 7.86 -21.36 -4.52
C THR A 415 8.82 -20.32 -5.10
N LEU A 416 8.81 -19.07 -4.58
CA LEU A 416 9.77 -18.03 -4.99
C LEU A 416 11.22 -18.39 -4.69
N ALA A 417 11.48 -19.18 -3.64
CA ALA A 417 12.84 -19.59 -3.26
C ALA A 417 13.48 -20.58 -4.25
N ARG A 418 12.73 -21.08 -5.21
CA ARG A 418 13.21 -22.07 -6.20
C ARG A 418 12.68 -21.75 -7.59
N PRO A 419 13.42 -22.09 -8.64
CA PRO A 419 12.88 -22.05 -10.00
C PRO A 419 11.66 -22.97 -10.15
N GLU A 420 10.88 -22.73 -11.19
CA GLU A 420 9.70 -23.54 -11.48
C GLU A 420 10.05 -24.98 -11.91
N PRO A 421 9.12 -25.93 -11.72
CA PRO A 421 9.31 -27.28 -12.23
C PRO A 421 9.56 -27.26 -13.75
N GLY A 422 10.62 -27.96 -14.18
CA GLY A 422 11.00 -27.97 -15.60
C GLY A 422 12.07 -26.94 -15.98
N PHE A 423 12.54 -26.13 -15.05
CA PHE A 423 13.60 -25.14 -15.28
C PHE A 423 14.87 -25.77 -15.89
N ASP A 424 15.30 -26.95 -15.42
CA ASP A 424 16.47 -27.66 -15.96
C ASP A 424 16.30 -27.98 -17.47
N GLN A 425 15.08 -28.31 -17.89
CA GLN A 425 14.76 -28.59 -19.29
C GLN A 425 14.74 -27.28 -20.12
N GLU A 426 14.27 -26.22 -19.56
CA GLU A 426 14.27 -24.87 -20.17
C GLU A 426 15.71 -24.41 -20.42
N VAL A 427 16.58 -24.50 -19.41
CA VAL A 427 18.01 -24.18 -19.54
C VAL A 427 18.69 -25.06 -20.59
N ALA A 428 18.45 -26.37 -20.54
CA ALA A 428 19.01 -27.30 -21.53
C ALA A 428 18.51 -26.98 -22.95
N TRP A 429 17.28 -26.54 -23.10
CA TRP A 429 16.75 -26.08 -24.41
C TRP A 429 17.44 -24.78 -24.86
N LEU A 430 17.56 -23.80 -23.96
CA LEU A 430 18.22 -22.51 -24.21
C LEU A 430 19.65 -22.72 -24.72
N VAL A 431 20.42 -23.57 -24.04
CA VAL A 431 21.83 -23.86 -24.39
C VAL A 431 21.90 -24.54 -25.74
N ARG A 432 21.05 -25.55 -26.01
CA ARG A 432 21.00 -26.22 -27.32
C ARG A 432 20.60 -25.27 -28.45
N ALA A 433 19.64 -24.40 -28.21
CA ALA A 433 19.20 -23.39 -29.18
C ALA A 433 20.34 -22.43 -29.50
N TRP A 434 21.07 -21.94 -28.48
CA TRP A 434 22.26 -21.11 -28.70
C TRP A 434 23.35 -21.83 -29.48
N GLN A 435 23.63 -23.09 -29.18
CA GLN A 435 24.61 -23.89 -29.95
C GLN A 435 24.21 -24.05 -31.43
N SER A 436 22.91 -24.24 -31.68
CA SER A 436 22.38 -24.28 -33.06
C SER A 436 22.57 -22.96 -33.79
N ASP A 437 22.38 -21.83 -33.10
CA ASP A 437 22.63 -20.50 -33.69
C ASP A 437 24.12 -20.29 -33.99
N VAL A 438 25.03 -20.75 -33.13
CA VAL A 438 26.48 -20.72 -33.39
C VAL A 438 26.82 -21.51 -34.63
N LEU A 439 26.26 -22.72 -34.83
CA LEU A 439 26.43 -23.49 -36.04
C LEU A 439 25.92 -22.78 -37.28
N SER A 440 24.74 -22.15 -37.18
CA SER A 440 24.15 -21.34 -38.25
C SER A 440 25.02 -20.13 -38.59
N LEU A 441 25.65 -19.49 -37.62
CA LEU A 441 26.61 -18.38 -37.85
C LEU A 441 27.81 -18.87 -38.64
N VAL A 442 28.38 -20.06 -38.31
CA VAL A 442 29.49 -20.69 -39.04
C VAL A 442 29.09 -20.99 -40.48
N GLU A 443 27.93 -21.60 -40.70
CA GLU A 443 27.44 -21.93 -42.05
C GLU A 443 27.22 -20.67 -42.93
N ASN A 444 26.64 -19.64 -42.37
CA ASN A 444 26.38 -18.40 -43.07
C ASN A 444 27.66 -17.66 -43.49
N GLU A 445 28.66 -17.59 -42.59
CA GLU A 445 29.97 -16.99 -42.94
C GLU A 445 30.75 -17.88 -43.93
N GLY A 446 30.48 -19.21 -43.91
CA GLY A 446 31.08 -20.19 -44.81
C GLY A 446 30.56 -20.18 -46.29
N ARG A 447 29.58 -19.36 -46.67
CA ARG A 447 28.93 -19.41 -48.01
C ARG A 447 29.81 -19.09 -49.19
N GLY A 448 31.01 -18.51 -49.03
CA GLY A 448 31.98 -18.32 -50.09
C GLY A 448 32.59 -19.65 -50.60
N LYS A 449 32.69 -19.88 -51.90
CA LYS A 449 33.13 -21.16 -52.51
C LYS A 449 34.37 -21.77 -51.85
N ARG A 450 35.41 -20.99 -51.55
CA ARG A 450 36.66 -21.48 -50.91
C ARG A 450 36.47 -21.72 -49.40
N ARG A 451 35.66 -20.91 -48.70
CA ARG A 451 35.36 -21.08 -47.27
C ARG A 451 34.48 -22.30 -47.06
N ARG A 452 33.47 -22.50 -47.90
CA ARG A 452 32.57 -23.66 -47.87
C ARG A 452 33.33 -24.99 -48.00
N ALA A 453 34.29 -25.07 -48.94
CA ALA A 453 35.11 -26.25 -49.07
C ALA A 453 35.94 -26.55 -47.81
N ARG A 454 36.44 -25.53 -47.10
CA ARG A 454 37.22 -25.71 -45.85
C ARG A 454 36.32 -26.12 -44.68
N VAL A 455 35.15 -25.51 -44.52
CA VAL A 455 34.17 -25.87 -43.48
C VAL A 455 33.70 -27.31 -43.67
N LEU A 456 33.36 -27.71 -44.89
CA LEU A 456 32.93 -29.06 -45.21
C LEU A 456 34.04 -30.10 -44.98
N ALA A 457 35.30 -29.74 -45.26
CA ALA A 457 36.46 -30.64 -45.08
C ALA A 457 36.78 -30.91 -43.59
N LEU A 458 36.46 -29.93 -42.70
CA LEU A 458 36.68 -30.04 -41.24
C LEU A 458 35.45 -30.53 -40.49
N GLY A 459 34.28 -30.47 -41.11
CA GLY A 459 32.99 -30.71 -40.48
C GLY A 459 32.46 -29.49 -39.74
N THR A 460 31.20 -29.11 -39.96
CA THR A 460 30.54 -27.92 -39.36
C THR A 460 30.59 -27.97 -37.83
N ASN A 461 30.41 -29.16 -37.24
CA ASN A 461 30.42 -29.37 -35.78
C ASN A 461 31.79 -29.06 -35.16
N ALA A 462 32.88 -29.43 -35.81
CA ALA A 462 34.25 -29.18 -35.33
C ALA A 462 34.57 -27.67 -35.37
N VAL A 463 34.15 -26.97 -36.43
CA VAL A 463 34.29 -25.51 -36.56
C VAL A 463 33.41 -24.78 -35.55
N GLY A 464 32.18 -25.27 -35.33
CA GLY A 464 31.27 -24.78 -34.30
C GLY A 464 31.83 -24.93 -32.89
N ALA A 465 32.37 -26.13 -32.55
CA ALA A 465 33.04 -26.38 -31.27
C ALA A 465 34.22 -25.43 -31.05
N ALA A 466 35.05 -25.20 -32.08
CA ALA A 466 36.16 -24.24 -32.02
C ALA A 466 35.67 -22.80 -31.77
N LEU A 467 34.56 -22.38 -32.40
CA LEU A 467 33.98 -21.05 -32.16
C LEU A 467 33.43 -20.93 -30.73
N ILE A 468 32.76 -21.96 -30.21
CA ILE A 468 32.25 -21.97 -28.82
C ILE A 468 33.42 -21.88 -27.84
N VAL A 469 34.50 -22.67 -28.02
CA VAL A 469 35.72 -22.58 -27.20
C VAL A 469 36.30 -21.18 -27.25
N LEU A 470 36.34 -20.54 -28.42
CA LEU A 470 36.84 -19.18 -28.57
C LEU A 470 35.93 -18.16 -27.87
N VAL A 471 34.61 -18.32 -27.91
CA VAL A 471 33.64 -17.45 -27.19
C VAL A 471 33.92 -17.41 -25.71
N PHE A 472 34.24 -18.56 -25.09
CA PHE A 472 34.54 -18.67 -23.66
C PHE A 472 36.00 -18.33 -23.29
N ALA A 473 36.88 -18.26 -24.25
CA ALA A 473 38.30 -17.97 -24.04
C ALA A 473 38.69 -16.51 -24.19
N THR A 474 37.89 -15.71 -24.90
CA THR A 474 38.22 -14.32 -25.20
C THR A 474 37.81 -13.38 -24.08
N THR A 475 38.65 -13.18 -23.07
CA THR A 475 38.65 -11.98 -22.25
C THR A 475 39.14 -10.81 -23.10
N GLY A 476 38.37 -9.72 -23.16
CA GLY A 476 38.81 -8.50 -23.84
C GLY A 476 40.12 -7.98 -23.23
N GLY A 477 41.25 -8.26 -23.84
CA GLY A 477 42.56 -7.73 -23.48
C GLY A 477 43.43 -8.67 -22.65
N LEU A 478 43.76 -9.86 -23.17
CA LEU A 478 44.82 -10.71 -22.61
C LEU A 478 46.19 -10.06 -22.83
N THR A 479 46.77 -9.56 -21.74
CA THR A 479 48.22 -9.38 -21.63
C THR A 479 48.89 -10.75 -21.51
N THR A 480 49.96 -10.94 -22.26
CA THR A 480 50.71 -12.18 -22.49
C THR A 480 51.32 -12.87 -21.24
N ALA A 481 51.03 -12.38 -20.02
CA ALA A 481 51.66 -12.86 -18.77
C ALA A 481 50.81 -13.83 -17.93
N GLU A 482 49.51 -14.01 -18.19
CA GLU A 482 48.61 -14.88 -17.41
C GLU A 482 48.14 -16.15 -18.15
N VAL A 483 48.79 -16.48 -19.24
CA VAL A 483 48.49 -17.65 -20.08
C VAL A 483 49.01 -18.92 -19.41
N GLY A 484 48.32 -19.37 -18.36
CA GLY A 484 48.38 -20.76 -17.92
C GLY A 484 47.69 -21.70 -18.94
N ILE A 485 47.59 -22.96 -18.66
CA ILE A 485 47.13 -24.09 -19.50
C ILE A 485 45.89 -23.77 -20.41
N ALA A 486 45.00 -22.85 -20.03
CA ALA A 486 43.85 -22.39 -20.82
C ALA A 486 44.27 -21.59 -22.09
N GLY A 487 45.40 -20.90 -22.07
CA GLY A 487 45.88 -20.09 -23.20
C GLY A 487 46.31 -20.92 -24.42
N GLY A 488 46.80 -22.13 -24.24
CA GLY A 488 47.14 -23.00 -25.34
C GLY A 488 45.90 -23.48 -26.13
N THR A 489 44.81 -23.73 -25.43
CA THR A 489 43.57 -24.25 -26.01
C THR A 489 42.85 -23.19 -26.88
N SER A 490 42.79 -21.95 -26.42
CA SER A 490 42.18 -20.85 -27.14
C SER A 490 42.98 -20.45 -28.38
N LEU A 491 44.32 -20.47 -28.29
CA LEU A 491 45.18 -20.17 -29.43
C LEU A 491 44.98 -21.15 -30.60
N VAL A 492 44.79 -22.45 -30.30
CA VAL A 492 44.51 -23.44 -31.32
C VAL A 492 43.17 -23.22 -31.98
N ALA A 493 42.09 -22.97 -31.19
CA ALA A 493 40.76 -22.65 -31.71
C ALA A 493 40.79 -21.38 -32.57
N GLN A 494 41.47 -20.35 -32.10
CA GLN A 494 41.61 -19.07 -32.81
C GLN A 494 42.35 -19.26 -34.16
N ARG A 495 43.51 -19.90 -34.16
CA ARG A 495 44.29 -20.16 -35.35
C ARG A 495 43.56 -21.01 -36.39
N LEU A 496 42.81 -22.01 -35.92
CA LEU A 496 41.97 -22.84 -36.78
C LEU A 496 40.91 -21.98 -37.49
N LEU A 497 40.18 -21.15 -36.74
CA LEU A 497 39.12 -20.29 -37.26
C LEU A 497 39.67 -19.18 -38.16
N GLU A 498 40.79 -18.54 -37.79
CA GLU A 498 41.48 -17.54 -38.61
C GLU A 498 41.92 -18.11 -39.96
N GLY A 499 42.43 -19.36 -39.99
CA GLY A 499 42.77 -20.04 -41.23
C GLY A 499 41.58 -20.28 -42.17
N ILE A 500 40.37 -20.38 -41.63
CA ILE A 500 39.14 -20.63 -42.40
C ILE A 500 38.49 -19.31 -42.83
N PHE A 501 38.26 -18.36 -41.89
CA PHE A 501 37.42 -17.17 -42.09
C PHE A 501 38.20 -15.88 -42.17
N GLY A 502 39.43 -15.85 -41.63
CA GLY A 502 40.21 -14.62 -41.44
C GLY A 502 39.91 -13.98 -40.07
N ASP A 503 40.88 -13.21 -39.56
CA ASP A 503 40.85 -12.61 -38.20
C ASP A 503 39.60 -11.75 -37.93
N ASP A 504 39.28 -10.82 -38.79
CA ASP A 504 38.11 -9.93 -38.63
C ASP A 504 36.79 -10.70 -38.59
N ALA A 505 36.61 -11.73 -39.39
CA ALA A 505 35.41 -12.55 -39.40
C ALA A 505 35.27 -13.36 -38.12
N VAL A 506 36.36 -13.90 -37.61
CA VAL A 506 36.40 -14.67 -36.36
C VAL A 506 36.00 -13.79 -35.17
N ARG A 507 36.53 -12.56 -35.09
CA ARG A 507 36.15 -11.61 -34.03
C ARG A 507 34.66 -11.26 -34.08
N ARG A 508 34.11 -11.00 -35.26
CA ARG A 508 32.69 -10.73 -35.43
C ARG A 508 31.81 -11.91 -35.03
N LEU A 509 32.17 -13.11 -35.43
CA LEU A 509 31.46 -14.34 -35.08
C LEU A 509 31.45 -14.58 -33.58
N ALA A 510 32.61 -14.50 -32.91
CA ALA A 510 32.73 -14.67 -31.48
C ALA A 510 31.93 -13.62 -30.69
N THR A 511 32.01 -12.34 -31.10
CA THR A 511 31.23 -11.26 -30.46
C THR A 511 29.74 -11.49 -30.62
N ARG A 512 29.30 -11.94 -31.81
CA ARG A 512 27.87 -12.16 -32.06
C ARG A 512 27.35 -13.37 -31.28
N ALA A 513 28.11 -14.48 -31.25
CA ALA A 513 27.75 -15.67 -30.49
C ALA A 513 27.65 -15.37 -28.98
N ARG A 514 28.58 -14.57 -28.44
CA ARG A 514 28.57 -14.15 -27.04
C ARG A 514 27.35 -13.28 -26.72
N ARG A 515 27.07 -12.25 -27.49
CA ARG A 515 25.90 -11.38 -27.28
C ARG A 515 24.58 -12.16 -27.32
N GLU A 516 24.50 -13.16 -28.21
CA GLU A 516 23.32 -14.01 -28.28
C GLU A 516 23.15 -14.86 -27.01
N LEU A 517 24.23 -15.37 -26.44
CA LEU A 517 24.20 -16.09 -25.16
C LEU A 517 23.79 -15.16 -24.01
N GLU A 518 24.44 -14.00 -23.91
CA GLU A 518 24.15 -12.98 -22.90
C GLU A 518 22.67 -12.58 -22.93
N PHE A 519 22.15 -12.28 -24.10
CA PHE A 519 20.73 -11.90 -24.28
C PHE A 519 19.77 -13.01 -23.82
N ARG A 520 20.06 -14.27 -24.15
CA ARG A 520 19.23 -15.43 -23.74
C ARG A 520 19.27 -15.65 -22.24
N VAL A 521 20.44 -15.54 -21.64
CA VAL A 521 20.62 -15.68 -20.18
C VAL A 521 19.94 -14.53 -19.45
N GLU A 522 20.10 -13.29 -19.91
CA GLU A 522 19.42 -12.12 -19.33
C GLU A 522 17.89 -12.26 -19.43
N SER A 523 17.37 -12.73 -20.56
CA SER A 523 15.93 -12.96 -20.73
C SER A 523 15.40 -14.03 -19.76
N LEU A 524 16.15 -15.13 -19.59
CA LEU A 524 15.81 -16.18 -18.63
C LEU A 524 15.79 -15.65 -17.20
N ILE A 525 16.83 -14.93 -16.82
CA ILE A 525 16.96 -14.31 -15.48
C ILE A 525 15.82 -13.31 -15.23
N ALA A 526 15.48 -12.48 -16.24
CA ALA A 526 14.38 -11.54 -16.14
C ALA A 526 13.04 -12.24 -15.90
N THR A 527 12.80 -13.40 -16.50
CA THR A 527 11.60 -14.22 -16.23
C THR A 527 11.51 -14.63 -14.76
N HIS A 528 12.61 -15.09 -14.18
CA HIS A 528 12.63 -15.52 -12.77
C HIS A 528 12.54 -14.34 -11.79
N LEU A 529 13.18 -13.21 -12.09
CA LEU A 529 13.00 -11.97 -11.34
C LEU A 529 11.54 -11.48 -11.44
N GLY A 530 10.91 -11.63 -12.60
CA GLY A 530 9.51 -11.26 -12.85
C GLY A 530 8.53 -11.89 -11.85
N ARG A 531 8.80 -13.09 -11.35
CA ARG A 531 7.97 -13.74 -10.32
C ARG A 531 7.92 -12.96 -9.01
N PHE A 532 9.02 -12.33 -8.62
CA PHE A 532 9.08 -11.46 -7.45
C PHE A 532 8.30 -10.16 -7.71
N GLU A 533 8.44 -9.58 -8.90
CA GLU A 533 7.67 -8.39 -9.30
C GLU A 533 6.16 -8.68 -9.37
N GLU A 534 5.76 -9.81 -9.93
CA GLU A 534 4.36 -10.25 -9.96
C GLU A 534 3.80 -10.39 -8.54
N ARG A 535 4.61 -10.93 -7.61
CA ARG A 535 4.21 -11.02 -6.21
C ARG A 535 4.02 -9.66 -5.57
N LEU A 536 4.89 -8.68 -5.82
CA LEU A 536 4.73 -7.30 -5.36
C LEU A 536 3.50 -6.64 -6.01
N ALA A 537 3.26 -6.90 -7.29
CA ALA A 537 2.09 -6.36 -7.99
C ALA A 537 0.74 -6.83 -7.38
N THR A 538 0.69 -8.03 -6.75
CA THR A 538 -0.51 -8.49 -6.03
C THR A 538 -0.90 -7.61 -4.85
N LEU A 539 0.01 -6.79 -4.33
CA LEU A 539 -0.26 -5.83 -3.26
C LEU A 539 -1.19 -4.70 -3.72
N ARG A 540 -1.27 -4.44 -5.03
CA ARG A 540 -2.08 -3.38 -5.64
C ARG A 540 -1.82 -2.01 -4.99
N PHE A 541 -0.59 -1.76 -4.56
CA PHE A 541 -0.21 -0.48 -3.97
C PHE A 541 -0.06 0.57 -5.06
N ASP A 542 -0.68 1.73 -4.85
CA ASP A 542 -0.52 2.89 -5.73
C ASP A 542 0.73 3.68 -5.31
N GLU A 543 1.78 3.63 -6.13
CA GLU A 543 3.03 4.35 -5.86
C GLU A 543 2.84 5.89 -5.86
N SER A 544 1.76 6.41 -6.43
CA SER A 544 1.42 7.84 -6.40
C SER A 544 0.66 8.26 -5.13
N LEU A 545 0.23 7.31 -4.29
CA LEU A 545 -0.59 7.55 -3.11
C LEU A 545 0.00 8.58 -2.14
N PRO A 546 1.31 8.57 -1.79
CA PRO A 546 1.90 9.57 -0.91
C PRO A 546 1.71 11.00 -1.44
N GLN A 547 1.94 11.19 -2.72
CA GLN A 547 1.79 12.48 -3.39
C GLN A 547 0.32 12.91 -3.47
N ARG A 548 -0.59 11.99 -3.75
CA ARG A 548 -2.04 12.25 -3.80
C ARG A 548 -2.58 12.70 -2.44
N LEU A 549 -2.17 12.04 -1.35
CA LEU A 549 -2.53 12.42 0.02
C LEU A 549 -1.99 13.81 0.38
N THR A 550 -0.74 14.10 0.03
CA THR A 550 -0.12 15.41 0.25
C THR A 550 -0.86 16.50 -0.54
N THR A 551 -1.15 16.24 -1.81
CA THR A 551 -1.88 17.19 -2.68
C THR A 551 -3.31 17.43 -2.15
N ALA A 552 -3.99 16.39 -1.66
CA ALA A 552 -5.32 16.52 -1.07
C ALA A 552 -5.29 17.36 0.22
N ALA A 553 -4.29 17.17 1.09
CA ALA A 553 -4.09 17.98 2.30
C ALA A 553 -3.83 19.46 1.96
N GLU A 554 -2.99 19.74 0.98
CA GLU A 554 -2.69 21.09 0.51
C GLU A 554 -3.91 21.76 -0.12
N ALA A 555 -4.64 21.06 -0.97
CA ALA A 555 -5.87 21.57 -1.59
C ALA A 555 -6.93 21.90 -0.53
N LEU A 556 -7.07 21.05 0.49
CA LEU A 556 -7.98 21.28 1.59
C LEU A 556 -7.56 22.50 2.41
N ARG A 557 -6.28 22.65 2.73
CA ARG A 557 -5.76 23.81 3.48
C ARG A 557 -5.98 25.14 2.72
N LEU A 558 -5.74 25.16 1.42
CA LEU A 558 -5.96 26.35 0.59
C LEU A 558 -7.45 26.69 0.49
N ALA A 559 -8.29 25.67 0.22
CA ALA A 559 -9.73 25.87 0.09
C ALA A 559 -10.37 26.30 1.42
N SER A 560 -9.86 25.83 2.57
CA SER A 560 -10.35 26.21 3.90
C SER A 560 -9.97 27.65 4.25
N GLY A 561 -8.73 28.10 3.99
CA GLY A 561 -8.31 29.48 4.21
C GLY A 561 -9.22 30.46 3.47
N ASP A 562 -9.41 30.26 2.17
CA ASP A 562 -10.30 31.08 1.34
C ASP A 562 -11.77 31.06 1.84
N ALA A 563 -12.24 29.89 2.29
CA ALA A 563 -13.62 29.73 2.74
C ALA A 563 -13.89 30.42 4.08
N PHE A 564 -13.02 30.22 5.07
CA PHE A 564 -13.23 30.75 6.42
C PHE A 564 -12.96 32.26 6.52
N ASP A 565 -11.97 32.78 5.78
CA ASP A 565 -11.75 34.24 5.67
C ASP A 565 -12.95 34.97 5.04
N ALA A 566 -13.62 34.32 4.09
CA ALA A 566 -14.82 34.89 3.48
C ALA A 566 -16.07 34.84 4.39
N LEU A 567 -16.18 33.82 5.26
CA LEU A 567 -17.30 33.59 6.16
C LEU A 567 -17.17 34.39 7.47
N THR A 568 -15.96 34.76 7.87
CA THR A 568 -15.69 35.55 9.09
C THR A 568 -15.65 37.05 8.85
N ARG A 569 -15.65 37.51 7.58
CA ARG A 569 -15.80 38.93 7.27
C ARG A 569 -17.23 39.34 7.58
N PRO A 570 -17.49 40.32 8.51
CA PRO A 570 -18.80 40.84 8.69
C PRO A 570 -19.26 41.42 7.35
N GLU A 571 -20.39 40.94 6.84
CA GLU A 571 -21.10 41.64 5.76
C GLU A 571 -21.31 43.07 6.27
N GLY A 572 -20.65 44.04 5.60
CA GLY A 572 -20.76 45.43 5.96
C GLY A 572 -22.23 45.85 5.89
N PHE A 573 -22.71 46.33 7.01
CA PHE A 573 -23.96 47.08 7.10
C PHE A 573 -23.77 48.43 6.41
#